data_f77433feb43d2e0afe63a55926b77499
#
_entry.id   f77433feb43d2e0afe63a55926b77499
#
_cell.length_a   1.000
_cell.length_b   1.000
_cell.length_c   1.000
_cell.angle_alpha   90.00
_cell.angle_beta   90.00
_cell.angle_gamma   90.00
#
_symmetry.space_group_name_H-M   'P 1'
#
loop_
_entity.id
_entity.type
_entity.pdbx_description
1 polymer ?
#
loop_
_entity_poly.entity_id
_entity_poly.type
_entity_poly.pdbx_seq_one_letter_code
_entity_poly.pdbx_strand_id
1 'polypeptide(L)'
;MRILVVTATDAEVAALVPSLVPAAGRTSRLRSYTHDRHAVDVLTTGVGMVATAMWCSGVFARERYDVVLNGGVCGSFRPALPPGTVVHVTTDRIAEFGAEDGEAFLTVQELQLLGEDEFPWTCGRLVNSVPPRNGALDQLPVGDAITVNTVHGNEATIARVVERYNPHVESMEGAAFMYACLVHGVPFAQVRAVSNIVERRNRNAWKLREAVDALGAALFAIIDRS
;
A
#
# COMPACT_ATOMS: atom_id res chain seq x y z
N MET A 1 -13.76 -13.81 -11.10
CA MET A 1 -13.26 -13.62 -9.72
C MET A 1 -13.94 -12.41 -9.11
N ARG A 2 -13.93 -12.32 -7.80
CA ARG A 2 -14.36 -11.14 -7.06
C ARG A 2 -13.14 -10.42 -6.50
N ILE A 3 -12.88 -9.22 -6.99
CA ILE A 3 -11.66 -8.44 -6.72
C ILE A 3 -12.04 -7.20 -5.91
N LEU A 4 -11.27 -6.86 -4.89
CA LEU A 4 -11.37 -5.58 -4.19
C LEU A 4 -10.14 -4.74 -4.49
N VAL A 5 -10.33 -3.53 -4.96
CA VAL A 5 -9.30 -2.49 -5.01
C VAL A 5 -9.47 -1.57 -3.80
N VAL A 6 -8.44 -1.44 -2.99
CA VAL A 6 -8.40 -0.56 -1.82
C VAL A 6 -7.48 0.62 -2.12
N THR A 7 -7.97 1.83 -1.87
CA THR A 7 -7.22 3.07 -2.09
C THR A 7 -7.52 4.07 -0.99
N ALA A 8 -6.62 5.00 -0.73
CA ALA A 8 -6.86 6.06 0.26
C ALA A 8 -7.81 7.14 -0.29
N THR A 9 -7.67 7.49 -1.56
CA THR A 9 -8.41 8.59 -2.19
C THR A 9 -8.97 8.20 -3.55
N ASP A 10 -10.06 8.83 -3.98
CA ASP A 10 -10.61 8.64 -5.32
C ASP A 10 -9.64 9.07 -6.43
N ALA A 11 -8.74 10.01 -6.12
CA ALA A 11 -7.73 10.47 -7.06
C ALA A 11 -6.75 9.36 -7.49
N GLU A 12 -6.43 8.42 -6.61
CA GLU A 12 -5.50 7.32 -6.90
C GLU A 12 -6.09 6.27 -7.86
N VAL A 13 -7.40 6.16 -7.94
CA VAL A 13 -8.09 5.26 -8.88
C VAL A 13 -8.73 5.98 -10.06
N ALA A 14 -8.47 7.29 -10.21
CA ALA A 14 -9.06 8.11 -11.27
C ALA A 14 -8.72 7.60 -12.68
N ALA A 15 -7.54 6.99 -12.87
CA ALA A 15 -7.14 6.40 -14.15
C ALA A 15 -7.65 4.96 -14.35
N LEU A 16 -7.97 4.23 -13.28
CA LEU A 16 -8.51 2.87 -13.33
C LEU A 16 -10.01 2.86 -13.61
N VAL A 17 -10.78 3.63 -12.83
CA VAL A 17 -12.26 3.57 -12.81
C VAL A 17 -12.91 3.76 -14.20
N PRO A 18 -12.43 4.64 -15.08
CA PRO A 18 -13.00 4.79 -16.43
C PRO A 18 -12.91 3.53 -17.32
N SER A 19 -12.01 2.60 -16.98
CA SER A 19 -11.84 1.33 -17.69
C SER A 19 -12.75 0.21 -17.17
N LEU A 20 -13.54 0.48 -16.13
CA LEU A 20 -14.48 -0.46 -15.51
C LEU A 20 -15.92 -0.06 -15.83
N VAL A 21 -16.80 -1.04 -15.91
CA VAL A 21 -18.25 -0.80 -16.13
C VAL A 21 -18.94 -0.66 -14.78
N PRO A 22 -19.61 0.47 -14.50
CA PRO A 22 -20.32 0.66 -13.23
C PRO A 22 -21.40 -0.42 -13.01
N ALA A 23 -21.48 -0.92 -11.78
CA ALA A 23 -22.53 -1.82 -11.30
C ALA A 23 -23.32 -1.14 -10.17
N ALA A 24 -24.36 -1.79 -9.67
CA ALA A 24 -25.15 -1.24 -8.57
C ALA A 24 -24.26 -0.96 -7.36
N GLY A 25 -24.19 0.31 -6.96
CA GLY A 25 -23.34 0.76 -5.87
C GLY A 25 -23.86 0.35 -4.50
N ARG A 26 -22.94 0.18 -3.54
CA ARG A 26 -23.27 -0.20 -2.16
C ARG A 26 -23.28 1.01 -1.23
N THR A 27 -22.20 1.81 -1.26
CA THR A 27 -22.05 3.03 -0.47
C THR A 27 -21.19 4.03 -1.25
N SER A 28 -21.07 5.26 -0.74
CA SER A 28 -20.16 6.26 -1.31
C SER A 28 -18.67 5.85 -1.23
N ARG A 29 -18.29 4.96 -0.29
CA ARG A 29 -16.91 4.50 -0.10
C ARG A 29 -16.64 3.14 -0.73
N LEU A 30 -17.64 2.28 -0.86
CA LEU A 30 -17.52 0.96 -1.50
C LEU A 30 -18.39 0.96 -2.76
N ARG A 31 -17.77 1.09 -3.92
CA ARG A 31 -18.41 1.18 -5.24
C ARG A 31 -18.16 -0.11 -6.00
N SER A 32 -19.16 -0.59 -6.72
CA SER A 32 -19.11 -1.83 -7.49
C SER A 32 -19.02 -1.56 -8.98
N TYR A 33 -18.20 -2.37 -9.64
CA TYR A 33 -17.94 -2.36 -11.08
C TYR A 33 -17.84 -3.79 -11.59
N THR A 34 -17.81 -3.92 -12.91
CA THR A 34 -17.46 -5.18 -13.59
C THR A 34 -16.41 -4.92 -14.65
N HIS A 35 -15.56 -5.92 -14.88
CA HIS A 35 -14.65 -6.00 -16.02
C HIS A 35 -14.63 -7.45 -16.51
N ASP A 36 -15.08 -7.67 -17.73
CA ASP A 36 -15.28 -9.01 -18.29
C ASP A 36 -16.08 -9.92 -17.32
N ARG A 37 -15.46 -11.03 -16.90
CA ARG A 37 -16.02 -12.00 -15.94
C ARG A 37 -15.80 -11.64 -14.48
N HIS A 38 -15.13 -10.52 -14.19
CA HIS A 38 -14.76 -10.13 -12.84
C HIS A 38 -15.75 -9.13 -12.25
N ALA A 39 -16.14 -9.36 -10.99
CA ALA A 39 -16.76 -8.35 -10.14
C ALA A 39 -15.65 -7.58 -9.42
N VAL A 40 -15.61 -6.26 -9.59
CA VAL A 40 -14.57 -5.39 -9.04
C VAL A 40 -15.22 -4.40 -8.10
N ASP A 41 -14.91 -4.50 -6.81
CA ASP A 41 -15.30 -3.48 -5.85
C ASP A 41 -14.12 -2.52 -5.62
N VAL A 42 -14.39 -1.23 -5.45
CA VAL A 42 -13.41 -0.20 -5.11
C VAL A 42 -13.77 0.40 -3.75
N LEU A 43 -12.88 0.24 -2.79
CA LEU A 43 -12.99 0.79 -1.44
C LEU A 43 -12.07 2.00 -1.28
N THR A 44 -12.65 3.19 -1.05
CA THR A 44 -11.92 4.40 -0.69
C THR A 44 -11.93 4.55 0.82
N THR A 45 -10.77 4.28 1.47
CA THR A 45 -10.67 4.22 2.93
C THR A 45 -10.58 5.60 3.59
N GLY A 46 -9.97 6.56 2.93
CA GLY A 46 -9.40 7.75 3.52
C GLY A 46 -7.91 7.55 3.81
N VAL A 47 -7.20 8.64 4.05
CA VAL A 47 -5.75 8.65 4.26
C VAL A 47 -5.39 8.11 5.64
N GLY A 48 -4.32 7.32 5.69
CA GLY A 48 -3.64 6.89 6.91
C GLY A 48 -4.07 5.53 7.44
N MET A 49 -3.25 5.01 8.35
CA MET A 49 -3.33 3.64 8.86
C MET A 49 -4.65 3.31 9.55
N VAL A 50 -5.16 4.22 10.39
CA VAL A 50 -6.39 3.99 11.16
C VAL A 50 -7.60 3.82 10.23
N ALA A 51 -7.75 4.72 9.25
CA ALA A 51 -8.84 4.64 8.28
C ALA A 51 -8.75 3.35 7.46
N THR A 52 -7.56 3.02 6.97
CA THR A 52 -7.32 1.82 6.16
C THR A 52 -7.63 0.55 6.95
N ALA A 53 -7.09 0.40 8.17
CA ALA A 53 -7.34 -0.78 9.01
C ALA A 53 -8.84 -0.97 9.30
N MET A 54 -9.53 0.09 9.71
CA MET A 54 -10.94 0.05 10.08
C MET A 54 -11.84 -0.34 8.90
N TRP A 55 -11.66 0.30 7.74
CA TRP A 55 -12.49 0.04 6.58
C TRP A 55 -12.21 -1.33 5.97
N CYS A 56 -10.93 -1.74 5.86
CA CYS A 56 -10.57 -3.06 5.35
C CYS A 56 -11.13 -4.16 6.25
N SER A 57 -10.90 -4.10 7.55
CA SER A 57 -11.39 -5.09 8.50
C SER A 57 -12.94 -5.17 8.50
N GLY A 58 -13.61 -4.02 8.43
CA GLY A 58 -15.07 -3.96 8.34
C GLY A 58 -15.64 -4.60 7.07
N VAL A 59 -14.95 -4.48 5.95
CA VAL A 59 -15.33 -5.13 4.68
C VAL A 59 -15.01 -6.62 4.73
N PHE A 60 -13.82 -7.03 5.16
CA PHE A 60 -13.41 -8.44 5.22
C PHE A 60 -14.24 -9.28 6.19
N ALA A 61 -14.79 -8.67 7.23
CA ALA A 61 -15.71 -9.35 8.16
C ALA A 61 -17.06 -9.71 7.53
N ARG A 62 -17.45 -9.04 6.44
CA ARG A 62 -18.80 -9.16 5.82
C ARG A 62 -18.76 -9.75 4.41
N GLU A 63 -17.65 -9.61 3.71
CA GLU A 63 -17.54 -9.90 2.30
C GLU A 63 -16.34 -10.81 2.05
N ARG A 64 -16.43 -11.65 1.02
CA ARG A 64 -15.34 -12.50 0.56
C ARG A 64 -14.84 -12.02 -0.79
N TYR A 65 -13.54 -11.95 -0.94
CA TYR A 65 -12.83 -11.60 -2.16
C TYR A 65 -11.82 -12.69 -2.49
N ASP A 66 -11.66 -12.97 -3.78
CA ASP A 66 -10.65 -13.91 -4.25
C ASP A 66 -9.25 -13.28 -4.17
N VAL A 67 -9.17 -11.96 -4.37
CA VAL A 67 -7.95 -11.17 -4.22
C VAL A 67 -8.29 -9.72 -3.86
N VAL A 68 -7.41 -9.11 -3.06
CA VAL A 68 -7.48 -7.70 -2.66
C VAL A 68 -6.22 -6.98 -3.12
N LEU A 69 -6.38 -5.89 -3.86
CA LEU A 69 -5.30 -5.06 -4.38
C LEU A 69 -5.30 -3.72 -3.65
N ASN A 70 -4.21 -3.37 -2.96
CA ASN A 70 -4.05 -2.02 -2.45
C ASN A 70 -3.27 -1.19 -3.46
N GLY A 71 -3.95 -0.24 -4.09
CA GLY A 71 -3.36 0.71 -5.01
C GLY A 71 -3.21 2.09 -4.39
N GLY A 72 -2.03 2.68 -4.49
CA GLY A 72 -1.77 4.03 -3.98
C GLY A 72 -0.46 4.60 -4.48
N VAL A 73 -0.25 5.90 -4.22
CA VAL A 73 1.02 6.56 -4.51
C VAL A 73 2.00 6.42 -3.35
N CYS A 74 3.29 6.62 -3.63
CA CYS A 74 4.35 6.54 -2.62
C CYS A 74 5.50 7.50 -2.93
N GLY A 75 6.32 7.78 -1.91
CA GLY A 75 7.64 8.37 -2.07
C GLY A 75 8.71 7.27 -2.21
N SER A 76 9.74 7.51 -3.02
CA SER A 76 10.85 6.59 -3.23
C SER A 76 12.12 7.07 -2.52
N PHE A 77 12.81 6.17 -1.83
CA PHE A 77 14.16 6.38 -1.29
C PHE A 77 15.26 5.96 -2.29
N ARG A 78 14.87 5.41 -3.45
CA ARG A 78 15.79 4.79 -4.41
C ARG A 78 15.84 5.54 -5.74
N PRO A 79 17.01 6.01 -6.17
CA PRO A 79 17.16 6.59 -7.52
C PRO A 79 16.76 5.63 -8.65
N ALA A 80 16.89 4.31 -8.41
CA ALA A 80 16.49 3.27 -9.38
C ALA A 80 14.96 3.11 -9.50
N LEU A 81 14.18 3.75 -8.63
CA LEU A 81 12.71 3.78 -8.65
C LEU A 81 12.26 5.25 -8.83
N PRO A 82 12.44 5.84 -10.02
CA PRO A 82 12.03 7.23 -10.27
C PRO A 82 10.50 7.39 -10.28
N PRO A 83 9.98 8.62 -10.20
CA PRO A 83 8.56 8.90 -10.38
C PRO A 83 7.99 8.27 -11.65
N GLY A 84 6.77 7.71 -11.55
CA GLY A 84 6.12 6.91 -12.60
C GLY A 84 6.42 5.42 -12.51
N THR A 85 7.41 4.97 -11.73
CA THR A 85 7.66 3.54 -11.50
C THR A 85 6.55 2.96 -10.61
N VAL A 86 6.02 1.80 -11.00
CA VAL A 86 5.07 1.03 -10.17
C VAL A 86 5.81 -0.14 -9.52
N VAL A 87 5.63 -0.30 -8.20
CA VAL A 87 6.33 -1.29 -7.37
C VAL A 87 5.31 -2.24 -6.75
N HIS A 88 5.58 -3.53 -6.76
CA HIS A 88 4.89 -4.53 -5.95
C HIS A 88 5.58 -4.61 -4.58
N VAL A 89 4.89 -4.15 -3.55
CA VAL A 89 5.40 -4.19 -2.17
C VAL A 89 5.04 -5.52 -1.54
N THR A 90 6.04 -6.30 -1.19
CA THR A 90 5.86 -7.61 -0.54
C THR A 90 6.17 -7.60 0.95
N THR A 91 6.87 -6.56 1.42
CA THR A 91 7.23 -6.38 2.82
C THR A 91 6.95 -4.94 3.23
N ASP A 92 6.30 -4.74 4.36
CA ASP A 92 6.02 -3.40 4.91
C ASP A 92 6.19 -3.39 6.42
N ARG A 93 6.41 -2.22 7.01
CA ARG A 93 6.46 -2.03 8.46
C ARG A 93 5.98 -0.64 8.86
N ILE A 94 5.50 -0.50 10.08
CA ILE A 94 5.20 0.81 10.67
C ILE A 94 6.50 1.39 11.20
N ALA A 95 7.04 2.43 10.54
CA ALA A 95 8.39 2.92 10.82
C ALA A 95 8.53 3.62 12.19
N GLU A 96 7.45 4.18 12.68
CA GLU A 96 7.38 4.96 13.93
C GLU A 96 6.65 4.21 15.06
N PHE A 97 6.60 2.86 14.98
CA PHE A 97 5.95 2.04 15.98
C PHE A 97 6.94 1.66 17.09
N GLY A 98 6.97 2.49 18.13
CA GLY A 98 7.94 2.35 19.21
C GLY A 98 7.96 3.56 20.13
N ALA A 99 9.12 3.86 20.72
CA ALA A 99 9.35 4.99 21.61
C ALA A 99 10.64 5.75 21.29
N GLU A 100 10.65 7.04 21.54
CA GLU A 100 11.89 7.84 21.58
C GLU A 100 12.60 7.63 22.92
N ASP A 101 13.92 7.44 22.86
CA ASP A 101 14.82 7.39 24.01
C ASP A 101 16.01 8.35 23.77
N GLY A 102 15.81 9.59 24.13
CA GLY A 102 16.71 10.69 23.78
C GLY A 102 16.76 10.91 22.28
N GLU A 103 17.94 10.69 21.66
CA GLU A 103 18.10 10.76 20.21
C GLU A 103 17.87 9.42 19.50
N ALA A 104 17.73 8.34 20.26
CA ALA A 104 17.45 7.02 19.75
C ALA A 104 15.94 6.80 19.58
N PHE A 105 15.60 5.83 18.73
CA PHE A 105 14.25 5.31 18.61
C PHE A 105 14.30 3.80 18.85
N LEU A 106 13.47 3.31 19.77
CA LEU A 106 13.33 1.90 20.07
C LEU A 106 12.02 1.39 19.47
N THR A 107 12.08 0.36 18.65
CA THR A 107 10.89 -0.31 18.13
C THR A 107 10.11 -0.99 19.24
N VAL A 108 8.84 -1.32 18.99
CA VAL A 108 8.02 -2.05 19.97
C VAL A 108 8.61 -3.42 20.28
N GLN A 109 9.37 -4.03 19.36
CA GLN A 109 10.09 -5.28 19.58
C GLN A 109 11.30 -5.08 20.50
N GLU A 110 12.13 -4.04 20.25
CA GLU A 110 13.24 -3.66 21.12
C GLU A 110 12.78 -3.31 22.55
N LEU A 111 11.57 -2.74 22.68
CA LEU A 111 10.91 -2.49 23.96
C LEU A 111 10.30 -3.76 24.60
N GLN A 112 10.34 -4.90 23.91
CA GLN A 112 9.75 -6.17 24.35
C GLN A 112 8.22 -6.10 24.60
N LEU A 113 7.52 -5.16 23.94
CA LEU A 113 6.07 -5.02 24.00
C LEU A 113 5.36 -5.89 22.95
N LEU A 114 6.10 -6.36 21.94
CA LEU A 114 5.62 -7.21 20.86
C LEU A 114 6.76 -8.16 20.44
N GLY A 115 6.43 -9.43 20.26
CA GLY A 115 7.40 -10.41 19.75
C GLY A 115 7.76 -10.14 18.29
N GLU A 116 8.99 -10.47 17.88
CA GLU A 116 9.46 -10.32 16.49
C GLU A 116 8.60 -11.11 15.50
N ASP A 117 8.17 -12.32 15.90
CA ASP A 117 7.36 -13.24 15.10
C ASP A 117 5.95 -13.44 15.68
N GLU A 118 5.47 -12.48 16.48
CA GLU A 118 4.09 -12.50 16.95
C GLU A 118 3.14 -12.18 15.81
N PHE A 119 2.23 -13.12 15.49
CA PHE A 119 1.31 -12.96 14.35
C PHE A 119 0.55 -11.63 14.39
N PRO A 120 0.48 -10.89 13.28
CA PRO A 120 0.86 -11.26 11.91
C PRO A 120 2.28 -10.83 11.50
N TRP A 121 3.17 -10.55 12.44
CA TRP A 121 4.52 -10.09 12.20
C TRP A 121 5.48 -11.24 11.86
N THR A 122 6.51 -10.93 11.09
CA THR A 122 7.64 -11.79 10.78
C THR A 122 8.92 -10.95 10.84
N CYS A 123 9.80 -11.21 11.80
CA CYS A 123 10.98 -10.40 12.09
C CYS A 123 10.62 -8.89 12.15
N GLY A 124 9.59 -8.54 12.91
CA GLY A 124 9.10 -7.16 13.10
C GLY A 124 8.53 -6.51 11.84
N ARG A 125 8.16 -7.28 10.80
CA ARG A 125 7.63 -6.83 9.51
C ARG A 125 6.33 -7.55 9.15
N LEU A 126 5.52 -6.94 8.32
CA LEU A 126 4.39 -7.58 7.66
C LEU A 126 4.88 -8.09 6.30
N VAL A 127 4.75 -9.38 6.06
CA VAL A 127 5.31 -10.04 4.88
C VAL A 127 4.21 -10.77 4.12
N ASN A 128 4.05 -10.46 2.84
CA ASN A 128 3.23 -11.24 1.94
C ASN A 128 4.09 -12.36 1.33
N SER A 129 4.17 -13.48 2.02
CA SER A 129 4.98 -14.64 1.61
C SER A 129 4.35 -15.44 0.45
N VAL A 130 3.05 -15.23 0.18
CA VAL A 130 2.31 -15.95 -0.87
C VAL A 130 1.47 -14.94 -1.66
N PRO A 131 2.10 -14.06 -2.46
CA PRO A 131 1.36 -13.15 -3.30
C PRO A 131 0.52 -13.89 -4.35
N PRO A 132 -0.59 -13.31 -4.83
CA PRO A 132 -1.40 -13.92 -5.87
C PRO A 132 -0.56 -14.12 -7.15
N ARG A 133 -0.73 -15.30 -7.80
CA ARG A 133 -0.07 -15.57 -9.08
C ARG A 133 -0.74 -14.74 -10.16
N ASN A 134 -0.02 -13.80 -10.73
CA ASN A 134 -0.53 -12.91 -11.77
C ASN A 134 0.62 -12.37 -12.62
N GLY A 135 0.60 -12.65 -13.93
CA GLY A 135 1.71 -12.31 -14.82
C GLY A 135 1.95 -10.80 -15.00
N ALA A 136 0.96 -9.93 -14.71
CA ALA A 136 1.19 -8.49 -14.70
C ALA A 136 1.86 -8.05 -13.38
N LEU A 137 1.48 -8.64 -12.26
CA LEU A 137 2.09 -8.38 -10.96
C LEU A 137 3.56 -8.85 -10.94
N ASP A 138 3.86 -9.98 -11.55
CA ASP A 138 5.20 -10.57 -11.62
C ASP A 138 6.19 -9.73 -12.45
N GLN A 139 5.70 -8.83 -13.30
CA GLN A 139 6.53 -7.92 -14.10
C GLN A 139 6.93 -6.64 -13.34
N LEU A 140 6.29 -6.35 -12.20
CA LEU A 140 6.61 -5.17 -11.40
C LEU A 140 7.89 -5.41 -10.58
N PRO A 141 8.75 -4.40 -10.43
CA PRO A 141 9.84 -4.48 -9.47
C PRO A 141 9.29 -4.72 -8.06
N VAL A 142 9.91 -5.64 -7.33
CA VAL A 142 9.55 -5.94 -5.95
C VAL A 142 10.29 -5.00 -5.00
N GLY A 143 9.61 -4.54 -3.96
CA GLY A 143 10.19 -3.61 -2.99
C GLY A 143 9.70 -3.81 -1.57
N ASP A 144 10.51 -3.34 -0.62
CA ASP A 144 10.18 -3.21 0.78
C ASP A 144 9.70 -1.79 1.07
N ALA A 145 8.64 -1.66 1.85
CA ALA A 145 8.07 -0.36 2.21
C ALA A 145 8.20 -0.07 3.70
N ILE A 146 8.05 1.20 4.01
CA ILE A 146 7.65 1.67 5.33
C ILE A 146 6.33 2.41 5.22
N THR A 147 5.52 2.28 6.26
CA THR A 147 4.29 3.05 6.44
C THR A 147 4.45 4.01 7.61
N VAL A 148 4.04 5.26 7.39
CA VAL A 148 4.21 6.36 8.34
C VAL A 148 2.93 7.19 8.48
N ASN A 149 2.73 7.83 9.64
CA ASN A 149 1.69 8.86 9.81
C ASN A 149 2.16 10.23 9.33
N THR A 150 3.47 10.44 9.28
CA THR A 150 4.09 11.68 8.79
C THR A 150 5.12 11.35 7.74
N VAL A 151 4.86 11.70 6.48
CA VAL A 151 5.81 11.49 5.38
C VAL A 151 7.09 12.28 5.60
N HIS A 152 8.22 11.66 5.29
CA HIS A 152 9.52 12.28 5.48
C HIS A 152 9.76 13.47 4.55
N GLY A 153 10.38 14.50 5.08
CA GLY A 153 10.70 15.74 4.35
C GLY A 153 11.79 16.55 5.02
N ASN A 154 12.50 15.94 5.98
CA ASN A 154 13.65 16.51 6.68
C ASN A 154 14.85 15.59 6.51
N GLU A 155 16.00 16.13 6.12
CA GLU A 155 17.20 15.37 5.78
C GLU A 155 17.69 14.46 6.94
N ALA A 156 17.64 14.96 8.18
CA ALA A 156 18.06 14.18 9.34
C ALA A 156 17.14 12.98 9.63
N THR A 157 15.83 13.17 9.50
CA THR A 157 14.85 12.07 9.69
C THR A 157 14.91 11.07 8.54
N ILE A 158 15.13 11.54 7.30
CA ILE A 158 15.36 10.69 6.13
C ILE A 158 16.59 9.82 6.34
N ALA A 159 17.73 10.42 6.76
CA ALA A 159 18.95 9.67 7.00
C ALA A 159 18.75 8.58 8.06
N ARG A 160 18.11 8.90 9.18
CA ARG A 160 17.83 7.94 10.27
C ARG A 160 16.94 6.78 9.82
N VAL A 161 15.89 7.03 9.05
CA VAL A 161 14.98 5.97 8.59
C VAL A 161 15.65 5.09 7.54
N VAL A 162 16.48 5.66 6.67
CA VAL A 162 17.27 4.92 5.68
C VAL A 162 18.32 4.05 6.38
N GLU A 163 19.05 4.58 7.35
CA GLU A 163 20.02 3.82 8.13
C GLU A 163 19.36 2.63 8.84
N ARG A 164 18.20 2.86 9.48
CA ARG A 164 17.52 1.83 10.27
C ARG A 164 16.85 0.75 9.42
N TYR A 165 16.13 1.13 8.37
CA TYR A 165 15.24 0.21 7.65
C TYR A 165 15.64 -0.02 6.20
N ASN A 166 16.47 0.86 5.62
CA ASN A 166 16.88 0.80 4.22
C ASN A 166 15.72 0.56 3.24
N PRO A 167 14.58 1.29 3.38
CA PRO A 167 13.38 1.02 2.61
C PRO A 167 13.54 1.37 1.13
N HIS A 168 12.67 0.81 0.28
CA HIS A 168 12.55 1.23 -1.11
C HIS A 168 11.59 2.40 -1.25
N VAL A 169 10.42 2.32 -0.58
CA VAL A 169 9.35 3.31 -0.69
C VAL A 169 8.69 3.60 0.66
N GLU A 170 8.00 4.75 0.78
CA GLU A 170 7.14 5.07 1.92
C GLU A 170 5.72 5.38 1.48
N SER A 171 4.75 4.99 2.30
CA SER A 171 3.33 5.29 2.14
C SER A 171 2.67 5.59 3.50
N MET A 172 1.37 5.89 3.51
CA MET A 172 0.63 6.17 4.74
C MET A 172 -0.38 5.06 5.10
N GLU A 173 -0.54 4.01 4.29
CA GLU A 173 -1.59 2.99 4.44
C GLU A 173 -1.09 1.54 4.40
N GLY A 174 0.07 1.31 3.74
CA GLY A 174 0.47 -0.03 3.29
C GLY A 174 0.53 -1.07 4.39
N ALA A 175 1.20 -0.80 5.50
CA ALA A 175 1.29 -1.72 6.62
C ALA A 175 -0.10 -2.02 7.23
N ALA A 176 -0.96 -1.01 7.37
CA ALA A 176 -2.31 -1.21 7.91
C ALA A 176 -3.18 -2.09 7.00
N PHE A 177 -3.03 -1.93 5.67
CA PHE A 177 -3.66 -2.80 4.70
C PHE A 177 -3.16 -4.24 4.81
N MET A 178 -1.84 -4.45 4.81
CA MET A 178 -1.25 -5.78 4.92
C MET A 178 -1.63 -6.46 6.25
N TYR A 179 -1.61 -5.71 7.35
CA TYR A 179 -2.05 -6.20 8.66
C TYR A 179 -3.48 -6.73 8.60
N ALA A 180 -4.41 -5.94 8.05
CA ALA A 180 -5.81 -6.35 7.93
C ALA A 180 -5.96 -7.61 7.05
N CYS A 181 -5.26 -7.68 5.91
CA CYS A 181 -5.32 -8.85 5.04
C CYS A 181 -4.77 -10.12 5.72
N LEU A 182 -3.62 -10.01 6.40
CA LEU A 182 -3.00 -11.14 7.11
C LEU A 182 -3.93 -11.65 8.22
N VAL A 183 -4.47 -10.76 9.07
CA VAL A 183 -5.37 -11.14 10.18
C VAL A 183 -6.64 -11.81 9.66
N HIS A 184 -7.19 -11.38 8.53
CA HIS A 184 -8.40 -11.97 7.94
C HIS A 184 -8.11 -13.14 6.99
N GLY A 185 -6.84 -13.46 6.72
CA GLY A 185 -6.44 -14.55 5.82
C GLY A 185 -6.89 -14.32 4.37
N VAL A 186 -6.89 -13.07 3.90
CA VAL A 186 -7.34 -12.70 2.55
C VAL A 186 -6.14 -12.61 1.62
N PRO A 187 -6.17 -13.24 0.42
CA PRO A 187 -5.11 -13.08 -0.58
C PRO A 187 -5.00 -11.64 -1.06
N PHE A 188 -3.79 -11.09 -1.12
CA PHE A 188 -3.61 -9.68 -1.44
C PHE A 188 -2.32 -9.36 -2.20
N ALA A 189 -2.30 -8.18 -2.84
CA ALA A 189 -1.08 -7.53 -3.32
C ALA A 189 -1.13 -6.04 -2.98
N GLN A 190 0.03 -5.46 -2.62
CA GLN A 190 0.21 -4.03 -2.42
C GLN A 190 0.96 -3.46 -3.63
N VAL A 191 0.35 -2.52 -4.35
CA VAL A 191 0.88 -1.90 -5.58
C VAL A 191 1.02 -0.40 -5.33
N ARG A 192 2.24 0.12 -5.48
CA ARG A 192 2.55 1.53 -5.22
C ARG A 192 3.17 2.17 -6.45
N ALA A 193 2.66 3.34 -6.84
CA ALA A 193 3.27 4.16 -7.89
C ALA A 193 4.06 5.31 -7.27
N VAL A 194 5.32 5.44 -7.67
CA VAL A 194 6.20 6.49 -7.18
C VAL A 194 5.76 7.84 -7.71
N SER A 195 5.40 8.76 -6.82
CA SER A 195 5.04 10.14 -7.16
C SER A 195 6.20 11.11 -7.02
N ASN A 196 7.15 10.80 -6.14
CA ASN A 196 8.29 11.67 -5.83
C ASN A 196 9.46 10.89 -5.21
N ILE A 197 10.63 11.47 -5.23
CA ILE A 197 11.74 11.04 -4.39
C ILE A 197 11.51 11.59 -2.97
N VAL A 198 11.86 10.79 -1.95
CA VAL A 198 11.84 11.24 -0.55
C VAL A 198 13.06 12.11 -0.30
N GLU A 199 12.82 13.40 -0.26
CA GLU A 199 13.82 14.45 -0.09
C GLU A 199 13.23 15.61 0.74
N ARG A 200 14.01 16.65 1.02
CA ARG A 200 13.46 17.89 1.56
C ARG A 200 12.26 18.33 0.73
N ARG A 201 11.13 18.54 1.40
CA ARG A 201 9.83 18.74 0.76
C ARG A 201 9.86 19.76 -0.39
N ASN A 202 9.70 19.23 -1.62
CA ASN A 202 9.62 19.99 -2.87
C ASN A 202 8.42 19.53 -3.69
N ARG A 203 7.25 20.12 -3.45
CA ARG A 203 6.01 19.73 -4.14
C ARG A 203 6.04 19.96 -5.66
N ASN A 204 6.89 20.87 -6.14
CA ASN A 204 7.00 21.15 -7.59
C ASN A 204 7.69 20.01 -8.35
N ALA A 205 8.48 19.18 -7.66
CA ALA A 205 9.11 17.98 -8.24
C ALA A 205 8.17 16.76 -8.26
N TRP A 206 6.99 16.84 -7.65
CA TRP A 206 6.06 15.71 -7.60
C TRP A 206 5.39 15.47 -8.94
N LYS A 207 5.41 14.21 -9.38
CA LYS A 207 4.81 13.71 -10.61
C LYS A 207 3.52 12.93 -10.32
N LEU A 208 2.63 13.53 -9.54
CA LEU A 208 1.43 12.85 -9.02
C LEU A 208 0.53 12.31 -10.14
N ARG A 209 0.31 13.10 -11.20
CA ARG A 209 -0.51 12.67 -12.33
C ARG A 209 0.10 11.46 -13.04
N GLU A 210 1.40 11.52 -13.32
CA GLU A 210 2.14 10.44 -13.96
C GLU A 210 2.10 9.15 -13.13
N ALA A 211 2.23 9.26 -11.80
CA ALA A 211 2.10 8.13 -10.87
C ALA A 211 0.69 7.53 -10.87
N VAL A 212 -0.36 8.37 -10.85
CA VAL A 212 -1.76 7.90 -10.89
C VAL A 212 -2.08 7.21 -12.21
N ASP A 213 -1.61 7.76 -13.34
CA ASP A 213 -1.81 7.16 -14.66
C ASP A 213 -1.10 5.78 -14.74
N ALA A 214 0.15 5.69 -14.26
CA ALA A 214 0.90 4.43 -14.20
C ALA A 214 0.26 3.40 -13.25
N LEU A 215 -0.22 3.84 -12.07
CA LEU A 215 -0.93 3.00 -11.12
C LEU A 215 -2.21 2.41 -11.74
N GLY A 216 -3.00 3.27 -12.40
CA GLY A 216 -4.24 2.85 -13.06
C GLY A 216 -4.00 1.79 -14.12
N ALA A 217 -2.98 1.99 -14.97
CA ALA A 217 -2.58 1.02 -15.99
C ALA A 217 -2.12 -0.31 -15.39
N ALA A 218 -1.32 -0.28 -14.31
CA ALA A 218 -0.84 -1.49 -13.64
C ALA A 218 -2.00 -2.26 -12.95
N LEU A 219 -2.87 -1.57 -12.21
CA LEU A 219 -4.03 -2.19 -11.58
C LEU A 219 -4.98 -2.80 -12.63
N PHE A 220 -5.23 -2.10 -13.74
CA PHE A 220 -6.03 -2.64 -14.83
C PHE A 220 -5.42 -3.91 -15.41
N ALA A 221 -4.12 -3.91 -15.70
CA ALA A 221 -3.43 -5.10 -16.23
C ALA A 221 -3.45 -6.28 -15.26
N ILE A 222 -3.40 -6.03 -13.93
CA ILE A 222 -3.54 -7.08 -12.92
C ILE A 222 -4.97 -7.64 -12.92
N ILE A 223 -5.99 -6.78 -12.95
CA ILE A 223 -7.41 -7.21 -12.99
C ILE A 223 -7.69 -8.01 -14.25
N ASP A 224 -7.25 -7.54 -15.40
CA ASP A 224 -7.49 -8.16 -16.71
C ASP A 224 -6.87 -9.57 -16.83
N ARG A 225 -5.75 -9.82 -16.15
CA ARG A 225 -5.03 -11.10 -16.15
C ARG A 225 -5.32 -12.00 -14.92
N SER A 226 -6.34 -11.65 -14.14
CA SER A 226 -6.72 -12.40 -12.93
C SER A 226 -7.60 -13.64 -13.17
#